data_b3d4006af083cd703bbf2e982438c2d0
#
_entry.id   b3d4006af083cd703bbf2e982438c2d0
#
_cell.length_a   1.000
_cell.length_b   1.000
_cell.length_c   1.000
_cell.angle_alpha   90.00
_cell.angle_beta   90.00
_cell.angle_gamma   90.00
#
_symmetry.space_group_name_H-M   'P 1'
#
loop_
_entity.id
_entity.type
_entity.pdbx_description
1 polymer ?
#
loop_
_entity_poly.entity_id
_entity_poly.type
_entity_poly.pdbx_seq_one_letter_code
_entity_poly.pdbx_strand_id
1 'polypeptide(L)'
;MKELVLTLLILVIVFVPFAIIAFIICKIMFFWIDKNNREFEEKHPDYIKFKNKYNELLQESMNIWNSTMSDKRKEVDKCIEEMKYYPESSEWYEYYKAKLDVEKMRISECKGKYEAKKVEIYEFVKANKAIVESIKDERLDEYQNFIDMFDLENI
;
A
#
# COMPACT_ATOMS: atom_id res chain seq x y z
N MET A 1 -26.36 -38.53 -25.51
CA MET A 1 -25.12 -38.93 -24.82
C MET A 1 -23.89 -38.95 -25.75
N LYS A 2 -23.91 -39.58 -26.93
CA LYS A 2 -22.73 -39.64 -27.82
C LYS A 2 -22.26 -38.29 -28.33
N GLU A 3 -23.17 -37.37 -28.69
CA GLU A 3 -22.82 -36.02 -29.16
C GLU A 3 -22.19 -35.15 -28.04
N LEU A 4 -22.68 -35.27 -26.83
CA LEU A 4 -22.15 -34.53 -25.68
C LEU A 4 -20.71 -34.99 -25.33
N VAL A 5 -20.46 -36.28 -25.43
CA VAL A 5 -19.10 -36.85 -25.23
C VAL A 5 -18.16 -36.40 -26.35
N LEU A 6 -18.63 -36.38 -27.60
CA LEU A 6 -17.83 -35.91 -28.75
C LEU A 6 -17.48 -34.43 -28.64
N THR A 7 -18.44 -33.58 -28.24
CA THR A 7 -18.21 -32.15 -28.02
C THR A 7 -17.19 -31.90 -26.89
N LEU A 8 -17.32 -32.66 -25.79
CA LEU A 8 -16.39 -32.58 -24.66
C LEU A 8 -14.98 -33.03 -25.08
N LEU A 9 -14.88 -34.05 -25.90
CA LEU A 9 -13.59 -34.57 -26.40
C LEU A 9 -12.92 -33.54 -27.31
N ILE A 10 -13.66 -32.87 -28.20
CA ILE A 10 -13.16 -31.81 -29.08
C ILE A 10 -12.69 -30.61 -28.23
N LEU A 11 -13.46 -30.21 -27.22
CA LEU A 11 -13.07 -29.16 -26.29
C LEU A 11 -11.74 -29.50 -25.60
N VAL A 12 -11.57 -30.68 -25.08
CA VAL A 12 -10.34 -31.09 -24.42
C VAL A 12 -9.15 -31.11 -25.40
N ILE A 13 -9.32 -31.66 -26.61
CA ILE A 13 -8.26 -31.76 -27.64
C ILE A 13 -7.81 -30.35 -28.08
N VAL A 14 -8.71 -29.38 -28.13
CA VAL A 14 -8.37 -28.01 -28.57
C VAL A 14 -7.84 -27.17 -27.40
N PHE A 15 -8.51 -27.16 -26.25
CA PHE A 15 -8.15 -26.25 -25.15
C PHE A 15 -6.95 -26.69 -24.32
N VAL A 16 -6.70 -28.01 -24.17
CA VAL A 16 -5.56 -28.47 -23.38
C VAL A 16 -4.21 -28.06 -24.01
N PRO A 17 -3.96 -28.19 -25.33
CA PRO A 17 -2.74 -27.70 -25.94
C PRO A 17 -2.56 -26.19 -25.79
N PHE A 18 -3.64 -25.40 -25.96
CA PHE A 18 -3.59 -23.95 -25.75
C PHE A 18 -3.24 -23.56 -24.32
N ALA A 19 -3.81 -24.25 -23.31
CA ALA A 19 -3.49 -24.03 -21.91
C ALA A 19 -2.04 -24.39 -21.60
N ILE A 20 -1.50 -25.48 -22.18
CA ILE A 20 -0.09 -25.85 -22.01
C ILE A 20 0.83 -24.79 -22.64
N ILE A 21 0.54 -24.33 -23.86
CA ILE A 21 1.32 -23.29 -24.53
C ILE A 21 1.28 -21.99 -23.73
N ALA A 22 0.12 -21.56 -23.26
CA ALA A 22 -0.03 -20.37 -22.43
C ALA A 22 0.78 -20.50 -21.14
N PHE A 23 0.73 -21.67 -20.48
CA PHE A 23 1.52 -21.93 -19.27
C PHE A 23 3.03 -21.87 -19.52
N ILE A 24 3.51 -22.42 -20.65
CA ILE A 24 4.92 -22.36 -21.04
C ILE A 24 5.35 -20.92 -21.29
N ILE A 25 4.54 -20.13 -22.03
CA ILE A 25 4.81 -18.72 -22.30
C ILE A 25 4.89 -17.93 -20.99
N CYS A 26 3.92 -18.12 -20.07
CA CYS A 26 3.94 -17.48 -18.75
C CYS A 26 5.23 -17.83 -17.97
N LYS A 27 5.63 -19.11 -17.95
CA LYS A 27 6.87 -19.55 -17.29
C LYS A 27 8.11 -18.88 -17.88
N ILE A 28 8.20 -18.78 -19.22
CA ILE A 28 9.30 -18.11 -19.90
C ILE A 28 9.30 -16.61 -19.54
N MET A 29 8.14 -15.95 -19.58
CA MET A 29 8.03 -14.54 -19.21
C MET A 29 8.46 -14.30 -17.75
N PHE A 30 7.99 -15.12 -16.80
CA PHE A 30 8.40 -15.02 -15.39
C PHE A 30 9.91 -15.22 -15.22
N PHE A 31 10.50 -16.19 -15.92
CA PHE A 31 11.94 -16.40 -15.88
C PHE A 31 12.73 -15.19 -16.40
N TRP A 32 12.28 -14.56 -17.51
CA TRP A 32 12.89 -13.35 -18.05
C TRP A 32 12.76 -12.15 -17.12
N ILE A 33 11.59 -11.96 -16.51
CA ILE A 33 11.34 -10.89 -15.54
C ILE A 33 12.25 -11.06 -14.32
N ASP A 34 12.33 -12.28 -13.78
CA ASP A 34 13.14 -12.60 -12.61
C ASP A 34 14.64 -12.42 -12.90
N LYS A 35 15.09 -12.83 -14.10
CA LYS A 35 16.47 -12.59 -14.54
C LYS A 35 16.78 -11.10 -14.65
N ASN A 36 15.93 -10.32 -15.33
CA ASN A 36 16.11 -8.87 -15.48
C ASN A 36 16.11 -8.16 -14.12
N ASN A 37 15.25 -8.58 -13.19
CA ASN A 37 15.21 -7.99 -11.86
C ASN A 37 16.50 -8.28 -11.09
N ARG A 38 17.02 -9.52 -11.14
CA ARG A 38 18.31 -9.85 -10.50
C ARG A 38 19.48 -9.06 -11.08
N GLU A 39 19.58 -8.95 -12.40
CA GLU A 39 20.62 -8.15 -13.06
C GLU A 39 20.54 -6.66 -12.66
N PHE A 40 19.32 -6.13 -12.55
CA PHE A 40 19.09 -4.78 -12.06
C PHE A 40 19.51 -4.61 -10.59
N GLU A 41 19.13 -5.54 -9.71
CA GLU A 41 19.48 -5.52 -8.28
C GLU A 41 21.01 -5.58 -8.07
N GLU A 42 21.70 -6.42 -8.83
CA GLU A 42 23.17 -6.51 -8.79
C GLU A 42 23.85 -5.22 -9.26
N LYS A 43 23.24 -4.53 -10.24
CA LYS A 43 23.77 -3.30 -10.82
C LYS A 43 23.49 -2.07 -9.95
N HIS A 44 22.36 -2.07 -9.22
CA HIS A 44 21.89 -0.93 -8.41
C HIS A 44 21.69 -1.28 -6.93
N PRO A 45 22.71 -1.78 -6.21
CA PRO A 45 22.56 -2.24 -4.82
C PRO A 45 22.15 -1.10 -3.86
N ASP A 46 22.55 0.14 -4.13
CA ASP A 46 22.19 1.28 -3.29
C ASP A 46 20.73 1.69 -3.50
N TYR A 47 20.22 1.55 -4.73
CA TYR A 47 18.79 1.75 -4.99
C TYR A 47 17.93 0.68 -4.28
N ILE A 48 18.36 -0.57 -4.26
CA ILE A 48 17.64 -1.62 -3.54
C ILE A 48 17.61 -1.34 -2.02
N LYS A 49 18.70 -0.90 -1.43
CA LYS A 49 18.74 -0.47 -0.01
C LYS A 49 17.80 0.69 0.25
N PHE A 50 17.84 1.72 -0.63
CA PHE A 50 16.93 2.87 -0.58
C PHE A 50 15.48 2.41 -0.64
N LYS A 51 15.11 1.59 -1.64
CA LYS A 51 13.75 1.09 -1.85
C LYS A 51 13.24 0.28 -0.66
N ASN A 52 14.07 -0.57 -0.08
CA ASN A 52 13.71 -1.34 1.11
C ASN A 52 13.43 -0.40 2.31
N LYS A 53 14.27 0.60 2.54
CA LYS A 53 14.05 1.58 3.61
C LYS A 53 12.83 2.46 3.37
N TYR A 54 12.60 2.88 2.12
CA TYR A 54 11.41 3.62 1.72
C TYR A 54 10.13 2.80 1.99
N ASN A 55 10.11 1.51 1.61
CA ASN A 55 8.98 0.63 1.86
C ASN A 55 8.73 0.40 3.37
N GLU A 56 9.79 0.29 4.18
CA GLU A 56 9.69 0.23 5.64
C GLU A 56 8.99 1.47 6.21
N LEU A 57 9.44 2.66 5.81
CA LEU A 57 8.84 3.94 6.24
C LEU A 57 7.38 4.07 5.80
N LEU A 58 7.05 3.65 4.57
CA LEU A 58 5.66 3.60 4.09
C LEU A 58 4.81 2.65 4.94
N GLN A 59 5.31 1.46 5.24
CA GLN A 59 4.59 0.49 6.04
C GLN A 59 4.35 1.00 7.47
N GLU A 60 5.32 1.68 8.08
CA GLU A 60 5.16 2.34 9.37
C GLU A 60 4.07 3.42 9.31
N SER A 61 4.07 4.25 8.26
CA SER A 61 3.05 5.28 8.03
C SER A 61 1.65 4.67 7.90
N MET A 62 1.51 3.60 7.10
CA MET A 62 0.24 2.88 6.94
C MET A 62 -0.22 2.22 8.25
N ASN A 63 0.69 1.68 9.05
CA ASN A 63 0.37 1.10 10.35
C ASN A 63 -0.16 2.15 11.33
N ILE A 64 0.45 3.36 11.38
CA ILE A 64 -0.05 4.48 12.17
C ILE A 64 -1.48 4.84 11.73
N TRP A 65 -1.72 4.93 10.42
CA TRP A 65 -3.05 5.26 9.90
C TRP A 65 -4.08 4.19 10.20
N ASN A 66 -3.82 2.93 9.83
CA ASN A 66 -4.80 1.84 9.91
C ASN A 66 -5.11 1.42 11.34
N SER A 67 -4.08 1.24 12.18
CA SER A 67 -4.25 0.76 13.55
C SER A 67 -4.96 1.76 14.46
N THR A 68 -4.91 3.06 14.12
CA THR A 68 -5.37 4.10 15.00
C THR A 68 -6.63 4.82 14.50
N MET A 69 -6.72 5.05 13.18
CA MET A 69 -7.82 5.86 12.65
C MET A 69 -9.12 5.07 12.48
N SER A 70 -9.05 3.80 12.06
CA SER A 70 -10.25 2.98 11.85
C SER A 70 -10.97 2.67 13.15
N ASP A 71 -10.23 2.17 14.16
CA ASP A 71 -10.84 1.73 15.41
C ASP A 71 -11.31 2.91 16.27
N LYS A 72 -10.53 4.01 16.27
CA LYS A 72 -10.92 5.20 17.04
C LYS A 72 -12.09 5.97 16.45
N ARG A 73 -12.27 5.96 15.13
CA ARG A 73 -13.49 6.51 14.51
C ARG A 73 -14.73 5.74 14.93
N LYS A 74 -14.66 4.40 14.99
CA LYS A 74 -15.76 3.57 15.48
C LYS A 74 -16.12 3.88 16.95
N GLU A 75 -15.11 4.10 17.80
CA GLU A 75 -15.35 4.48 19.20
C GLU A 75 -15.98 5.87 19.32
N VAL A 76 -15.55 6.83 18.49
CA VAL A 76 -16.17 8.18 18.39
C VAL A 76 -17.64 8.05 18.00
N ASP A 77 -17.93 7.31 16.91
CA ASP A 77 -19.29 7.13 16.42
C ASP A 77 -20.18 6.44 17.48
N LYS A 78 -19.65 5.45 18.19
CA LYS A 78 -20.32 4.80 19.30
C LYS A 78 -20.63 5.76 20.44
N CYS A 79 -19.68 6.60 20.85
CA CYS A 79 -19.92 7.59 21.89
C CYS A 79 -21.03 8.58 21.47
N ILE A 80 -21.04 9.03 20.22
CA ILE A 80 -22.08 9.93 19.70
C ILE A 80 -23.45 9.25 19.69
N GLU A 81 -23.53 7.98 19.29
CA GLU A 81 -24.79 7.21 19.32
C GLU A 81 -25.29 7.02 20.74
N GLU A 82 -24.44 6.62 21.67
CA GLU A 82 -24.82 6.42 23.08
C GLU A 82 -25.32 7.73 23.72
N MET A 83 -24.69 8.89 23.44
CA MET A 83 -25.14 10.19 23.96
C MET A 83 -26.56 10.56 23.55
N LYS A 84 -27.08 10.05 22.43
CA LYS A 84 -28.48 10.31 22.00
C LYS A 84 -29.53 9.67 22.92
N TYR A 85 -29.17 8.64 23.65
CA TYR A 85 -30.10 7.92 24.54
C TYR A 85 -30.22 8.52 25.92
N TYR A 86 -29.35 9.45 26.30
CA TYR A 86 -29.30 10.01 27.65
C TYR A 86 -29.59 11.52 27.64
N PRO A 87 -30.37 12.04 28.64
CA PRO A 87 -30.52 13.48 28.83
C PRO A 87 -29.16 14.14 29.12
N GLU A 88 -28.97 15.38 28.64
CA GLU A 88 -27.71 16.13 28.84
C GLU A 88 -27.35 16.34 30.31
N SER A 89 -28.33 16.29 31.23
CA SER A 89 -28.13 16.40 32.67
C SER A 89 -27.78 15.06 33.36
N SER A 90 -27.66 13.96 32.62
CA SER A 90 -27.36 12.65 33.19
C SER A 90 -25.86 12.40 33.35
N GLU A 91 -25.48 11.65 34.39
CA GLU A 91 -24.09 11.20 34.58
C GLU A 91 -23.57 10.38 33.40
N TRP A 92 -24.44 9.61 32.72
CA TRP A 92 -24.07 8.83 31.53
C TRP A 92 -23.77 9.69 30.33
N TYR A 93 -24.50 10.81 30.14
CA TYR A 93 -24.21 11.76 29.07
C TYR A 93 -22.82 12.39 29.28
N GLU A 94 -22.53 12.86 30.48
CA GLU A 94 -21.20 13.44 30.83
C GLU A 94 -20.08 12.41 30.71
N TYR A 95 -20.33 11.14 31.07
CA TYR A 95 -19.36 10.06 30.88
C TYR A 95 -19.01 9.86 29.39
N TYR A 96 -20.03 9.71 28.50
CA TYR A 96 -19.78 9.52 27.08
C TYR A 96 -19.18 10.76 26.42
N LYS A 97 -19.52 11.94 26.85
CA LYS A 97 -18.93 13.22 26.42
C LYS A 97 -17.44 13.27 26.76
N ALA A 98 -17.07 12.98 27.99
CA ALA A 98 -15.67 12.93 28.41
C ALA A 98 -14.88 11.86 27.60
N LYS A 99 -15.47 10.67 27.41
CA LYS A 99 -14.89 9.61 26.58
C LYS A 99 -14.70 10.07 25.13
N LEU A 100 -15.68 10.74 24.53
CA LEU A 100 -15.62 11.30 23.19
C LEU A 100 -14.47 12.30 23.04
N ASP A 101 -14.27 13.18 24.01
CA ASP A 101 -13.19 14.18 23.99
C ASP A 101 -11.82 13.51 24.05
N VAL A 102 -11.66 12.45 24.88
CA VAL A 102 -10.43 11.63 24.91
C VAL A 102 -10.17 10.97 23.56
N GLU A 103 -11.17 10.36 22.93
CA GLU A 103 -10.97 9.70 21.62
C GLU A 103 -10.67 10.71 20.50
N LYS A 104 -11.29 11.91 20.52
CA LYS A 104 -10.93 13.00 19.59
C LYS A 104 -9.49 13.45 19.75
N MET A 105 -9.02 13.60 21.00
CA MET A 105 -7.64 13.96 21.30
C MET A 105 -6.67 12.88 20.76
N ARG A 106 -6.95 11.60 20.98
CA ARG A 106 -6.16 10.47 20.46
C ARG A 106 -6.12 10.46 18.94
N ILE A 107 -7.22 10.76 18.26
CA ILE A 107 -7.26 10.91 16.78
C ILE A 107 -6.34 12.06 16.34
N SER A 108 -6.37 13.19 17.05
CA SER A 108 -5.50 14.33 16.75
C SER A 108 -4.02 14.01 16.89
N GLU A 109 -3.64 13.31 17.98
CA GLU A 109 -2.27 12.83 18.19
C GLU A 109 -1.80 11.88 17.07
N CYS A 110 -2.69 10.98 16.63
CA CYS A 110 -2.37 10.04 15.55
C CYS A 110 -2.21 10.74 14.21
N LYS A 111 -3.04 11.74 13.93
CA LYS A 111 -2.86 12.59 12.75
C LYS A 111 -1.49 13.28 12.78
N GLY A 112 -1.11 13.84 13.93
CA GLY A 112 0.20 14.45 14.10
C GLY A 112 1.35 13.49 13.82
N LYS A 113 1.28 12.25 14.35
CA LYS A 113 2.29 11.21 14.08
C LYS A 113 2.34 10.80 12.61
N TYR A 114 1.18 10.69 11.96
CA TYR A 114 1.09 10.36 10.54
C TYR A 114 1.70 11.46 9.67
N GLU A 115 1.38 12.73 9.92
CA GLU A 115 1.96 13.86 9.18
C GLU A 115 3.48 13.98 9.42
N ALA A 116 3.95 13.76 10.65
CA ALA A 116 5.39 13.71 10.94
C ALA A 116 6.11 12.60 10.14
N LYS A 117 5.49 11.42 10.03
CA LYS A 117 6.04 10.30 9.24
C LYS A 117 6.05 10.62 7.74
N LYS A 118 5.05 11.35 7.21
CA LYS A 118 5.05 11.82 5.82
C LYS A 118 6.22 12.76 5.54
N VAL A 119 6.49 13.68 6.46
CA VAL A 119 7.65 14.59 6.37
C VAL A 119 8.96 13.79 6.40
N GLU A 120 9.10 12.80 7.28
CA GLU A 120 10.27 11.93 7.34
C GLU A 120 10.50 11.19 6.00
N ILE A 121 9.44 10.64 5.40
CA ILE A 121 9.50 9.98 4.09
C ILE A 121 9.95 10.98 3.01
N TYR A 122 9.38 12.17 2.99
CA TYR A 122 9.73 13.21 2.04
C TYR A 122 11.22 13.59 2.14
N GLU A 123 11.71 13.88 3.35
CA GLU A 123 13.12 14.23 3.59
C GLU A 123 14.07 13.07 3.26
N PHE A 124 13.66 11.83 3.55
CA PHE A 124 14.43 10.65 3.18
C PHE A 124 14.56 10.51 1.66
N VAL A 125 13.49 10.66 0.89
CA VAL A 125 13.52 10.58 -0.58
C VAL A 125 14.34 11.73 -1.16
N LYS A 126 14.15 12.94 -0.66
CA LYS A 126 14.90 14.13 -1.06
C LYS A 126 16.41 13.98 -0.82
N ALA A 127 16.80 13.48 0.34
CA ALA A 127 18.21 13.22 0.66
C ALA A 127 18.85 12.14 -0.23
N ASN A 128 18.05 11.26 -0.81
CA ASN A 128 18.49 10.17 -1.69
C ASN A 128 18.16 10.40 -3.18
N LYS A 129 17.87 11.63 -3.60
CA LYS A 129 17.52 12.00 -4.98
C LYS A 129 18.49 11.43 -6.01
N ALA A 130 19.80 11.53 -5.78
CA ALA A 130 20.82 11.00 -6.69
C ALA A 130 20.71 9.48 -6.88
N ILE A 131 20.30 8.74 -5.83
CA ILE A 131 20.06 7.29 -5.93
C ILE A 131 18.83 7.01 -6.79
N VAL A 132 17.75 7.80 -6.63
CA VAL A 132 16.55 7.70 -7.48
C VAL A 132 16.88 8.05 -8.94
N GLU A 133 17.69 9.06 -9.18
CA GLU A 133 18.15 9.44 -10.53
C GLU A 133 18.99 8.36 -11.20
N SER A 134 19.72 7.53 -10.46
CA SER A 134 20.57 6.47 -11.01
C SER A 134 19.81 5.38 -11.78
N ILE A 135 18.50 5.25 -11.56
CA ILE A 135 17.67 4.24 -12.23
C ILE A 135 16.90 4.77 -13.44
N LYS A 136 17.01 6.07 -13.74
CA LYS A 136 16.21 6.76 -14.75
C LYS A 136 16.20 6.05 -16.10
N ASP A 137 17.37 5.62 -16.57
CA ASP A 137 17.52 5.02 -17.91
C ASP A 137 17.00 3.57 -18.00
N GLU A 138 16.92 2.85 -16.87
CA GLU A 138 16.54 1.44 -16.81
C GLU A 138 15.15 1.20 -16.24
N ARG A 139 14.64 2.12 -15.40
CA ARG A 139 13.35 2.05 -14.73
C ARG A 139 12.62 3.39 -14.77
N LEU A 140 12.39 3.89 -15.99
CA LEU A 140 11.81 5.22 -16.22
C LEU A 140 10.48 5.42 -15.49
N ASP A 141 9.58 4.42 -15.53
CA ASP A 141 8.27 4.53 -14.87
C ASP A 141 8.41 4.63 -13.34
N GLU A 142 9.33 3.88 -12.75
CA GLU A 142 9.60 3.91 -11.32
C GLU A 142 10.26 5.23 -10.90
N TYR A 143 11.21 5.72 -11.70
CA TYR A 143 11.81 7.05 -11.55
C TYR A 143 10.75 8.14 -11.61
N GLN A 144 9.89 8.14 -12.64
CA GLN A 144 8.86 9.17 -12.83
C GLN A 144 7.87 9.18 -11.66
N ASN A 145 7.48 8.01 -11.15
CA ASN A 145 6.63 7.92 -9.97
C ASN A 145 7.23 8.63 -8.74
N PHE A 146 8.55 8.52 -8.51
CA PHE A 146 9.20 9.26 -7.43
C PHE A 146 9.23 10.76 -7.70
N ILE A 147 9.54 11.18 -8.93
CA ILE A 147 9.57 12.60 -9.33
C ILE A 147 8.20 13.24 -9.08
N ASP A 148 7.13 12.62 -9.60
CA ASP A 148 5.76 13.15 -9.51
C ASP A 148 5.24 13.16 -8.06
N MET A 149 5.52 12.08 -7.31
CA MET A 149 5.04 11.94 -5.93
C MET A 149 5.70 12.91 -4.96
N PHE A 150 6.97 13.25 -5.17
CA PHE A 150 7.78 14.04 -4.25
C PHE A 150 8.21 15.39 -4.83
N ASP A 151 7.74 15.77 -6.02
CA ASP A 151 8.06 17.04 -6.70
C ASP A 151 9.59 17.29 -6.76
N LEU A 152 10.35 16.23 -7.08
CA LEU A 152 11.81 16.29 -7.03
C LEU A 152 12.45 17.14 -8.13
N GLU A 153 11.69 17.54 -9.16
CA GLU A 153 12.21 18.42 -10.22
C GLU A 153 12.44 19.86 -9.72
N ASN A 154 11.67 20.29 -8.71
CA ASN A 154 11.70 21.65 -8.19
C ASN A 154 12.62 21.83 -6.96
N ILE A 155 13.43 20.82 -6.67
CA ILE A 155 14.43 20.79 -5.61
C ILE A 155 15.83 20.76 -6.24
#